data_2ab0f1b41a2a02d8c10c861fcd0f5b97
#
_entry.id   2ab0f1b41a2a02d8c10c861fcd0f5b97
#
_cell.length_a   1.000
_cell.length_b   1.000
_cell.length_c   1.000
_cell.angle_alpha   90.00
_cell.angle_beta   90.00
_cell.angle_gamma   90.00
#
_symmetry.space_group_name_H-M   'P 1'
#
loop_
_entity.id
_entity.type
_entity.pdbx_description
1 polymer ?
#
loop_
_entity_poly.entity_id
_entity_poly.type
_entity_poly.pdbx_seq_one_letter_code
_entity_poly.pdbx_strand_id
1 'polypeptide(L)' 'MKENKKEFVENYLQPMIKQADSTVKSVTYRKSAFDEIVDVEYIGGLSLCVCVTADSKQAIAKDVLRGIW' A
#
# COMPACT_ATOMS: atom_id res chain seq x y z
N MET A 1 -17.60 -2.43 -13.83
CA MET A 1 -17.29 -1.36 -12.87
C MET A 1 -15.82 -1.37 -12.55
N LYS A 2 -15.18 -0.21 -12.53
CA LYS A 2 -13.75 -0.14 -12.26
C LYS A 2 -13.48 -0.25 -10.77
N GLU A 3 -12.54 -1.13 -10.44
CA GLU A 3 -12.00 -1.20 -9.09
C GLU A 3 -11.11 0.01 -8.86
N ASN A 4 -11.29 0.72 -7.76
CA ASN A 4 -10.45 1.86 -7.46
C ASN A 4 -9.16 1.41 -6.76
N LYS A 5 -8.18 2.33 -6.68
CA LYS A 5 -6.88 2.00 -6.12
C LYS A 5 -6.97 1.65 -4.64
N LYS A 6 -7.88 2.29 -3.92
CA LYS A 6 -8.08 1.97 -2.50
C LYS A 6 -8.51 0.53 -2.31
N GLU A 7 -9.46 0.06 -3.11
CA GLU A 7 -9.91 -1.33 -3.03
C GLU A 7 -8.79 -2.29 -3.38
N PHE A 8 -8.01 -1.97 -4.41
CA PHE A 8 -6.88 -2.79 -4.79
C PHE A 8 -5.87 -2.91 -3.65
N VAL A 9 -5.49 -1.79 -3.05
CA VAL A 9 -4.50 -1.79 -1.97
C VAL A 9 -5.02 -2.54 -0.75
N GLU A 10 -6.26 -2.27 -0.33
CA GLU A 10 -6.78 -2.82 0.91
C GLU A 10 -7.27 -4.25 0.77
N ASN A 11 -7.78 -4.64 -0.40
CA ASN A 11 -8.36 -5.97 -0.59
C ASN A 11 -7.39 -6.98 -1.17
N TYR A 12 -6.40 -6.55 -1.93
CA TYR A 12 -5.45 -7.45 -2.59
C TYR A 12 -4.03 -7.29 -2.08
N LEU A 13 -3.54 -6.06 -2.08
CA LEU A 13 -2.16 -5.80 -1.71
C LEU A 13 -1.92 -6.04 -0.22
N GLN A 14 -2.84 -5.60 0.63
CA GLN A 14 -2.70 -5.77 2.07
C GLN A 14 -2.59 -7.25 2.47
N PRO A 15 -3.52 -8.14 2.05
CA PRO A 15 -3.38 -9.56 2.41
C PRO A 15 -2.09 -10.17 1.88
N MET A 16 -1.70 -9.82 0.67
CA MET A 16 -0.49 -10.35 0.06
C MET A 16 0.75 -9.94 0.84
N ILE A 17 0.83 -8.67 1.21
CA ILE A 17 1.98 -8.16 1.96
C ILE A 17 2.01 -8.73 3.37
N LYS A 18 0.87 -8.83 4.04
CA LYS A 18 0.80 -9.40 5.39
C LYS A 18 1.23 -10.86 5.40
N GLN A 19 0.93 -11.59 4.34
CA GLN A 19 1.34 -12.98 4.21
C GLN A 19 2.84 -13.09 3.95
N ALA A 20 3.41 -12.16 3.19
CA ALA A 20 4.83 -12.15 2.88
C ALA A 20 5.67 -11.64 4.06
N ASP A 21 5.12 -10.73 4.87
CA ASP A 21 5.81 -10.13 6.02
C ASP A 21 4.87 -10.07 7.21
N SER A 22 5.05 -10.98 8.15
CA SER A 22 4.17 -11.11 9.31
C SER A 22 4.28 -9.91 10.27
N THR A 23 5.28 -9.04 10.11
CA THR A 23 5.42 -7.85 10.95
C THR A 23 4.56 -6.69 10.46
N VAL A 24 3.97 -6.80 9.29
CA VAL A 24 3.07 -5.77 8.76
C VAL A 24 1.70 -5.91 9.43
N LYS A 25 1.25 -4.81 10.03
CA LYS A 25 -0.05 -4.77 10.69
C LYS A 25 -1.17 -4.41 9.70
N SER A 26 -0.96 -3.39 8.88
CA SER A 26 -1.97 -2.95 7.92
C SER A 26 -1.33 -2.21 6.76
N VAL A 27 -2.03 -2.22 5.63
CA VAL A 27 -1.65 -1.48 4.43
C VAL A 27 -2.90 -0.73 3.98
N THR A 28 -2.84 0.60 3.94
CA THR A 28 -3.98 1.42 3.60
C THR A 28 -3.61 2.41 2.50
N TYR A 29 -4.61 2.86 1.76
CA TYR A 29 -4.45 3.82 0.69
C TYR A 29 -5.09 5.13 1.11
N ARG A 30 -4.38 6.23 0.87
CA ARG A 30 -4.85 7.56 1.21
C ARG A 30 -4.62 8.49 0.02
N LYS A 31 -5.66 9.23 -0.34
CA LYS A 31 -5.59 10.17 -1.45
C LYS A 31 -5.89 11.58 -0.95
N SER A 32 -4.99 12.51 -1.24
CA SER A 32 -5.20 13.93 -0.99
C SER A 32 -5.43 14.66 -2.32
N ALA A 33 -5.55 15.99 -2.27
CA ALA A 33 -5.81 16.78 -3.48
C ALA A 33 -4.75 16.61 -4.55
N PHE A 34 -3.50 16.40 -4.16
CA PHE A 34 -2.38 16.35 -5.10
C PHE A 34 -1.58 15.05 -5.05
N ASP A 35 -1.76 14.25 -4.01
CA ASP A 35 -0.93 13.08 -3.78
C ASP A 35 -1.74 11.83 -3.51
N GLU A 36 -1.17 10.68 -3.86
CA GLU A 36 -1.70 9.38 -3.50
C GLU A 36 -0.61 8.65 -2.72
N ILE A 37 -0.96 8.15 -1.53
CA ILE A 37 0.01 7.57 -0.61
C ILE A 37 -0.51 6.23 -0.10
N VAL A 38 0.38 5.25 -0.05
CA VAL A 38 0.11 3.97 0.61
C VAL A 38 0.85 3.97 1.93
N ASP A 39 0.11 3.78 3.01
CA ASP A 39 0.67 3.71 4.36
C ASP A 39 0.79 2.26 4.79
N VAL A 40 1.98 1.85 5.19
CA VAL A 40 2.23 0.52 5.72
C VAL A 40 2.55 0.66 7.19
N GLU A 41 1.73 0.05 8.05
CA GLU A 41 1.97 0.04 9.49
C GLU A 41 2.54 -1.30 9.92
N TYR A 42 3.53 -1.25 10.80
CA TYR A 42 4.17 -2.44 11.34
C TYR A 42 3.71 -2.66 12.79
N ILE A 43 3.68 -3.90 13.23
CA ILE A 43 3.22 -4.27 14.56
C ILE A 43 4.00 -3.53 15.65
N GLY A 44 5.28 -3.27 15.43
CA GLY A 44 6.13 -2.58 16.40
C GLY A 44 5.90 -1.08 16.53
N GLY A 45 4.93 -0.50 15.82
CA GLY A 45 4.65 0.93 15.89
C GLY A 45 5.34 1.76 14.83
N LEU A 46 6.15 1.16 13.99
CA LEU A 46 6.77 1.84 12.87
C LEU A 46 5.80 1.91 11.69
N SER A 47 6.01 2.88 10.81
CA SER A 47 5.21 3.00 9.60
C SER A 47 6.06 3.44 8.43
N LEU A 48 5.60 3.11 7.22
CA LEU A 48 6.25 3.48 5.98
C LEU A 48 5.21 4.13 5.09
N CYS A 49 5.55 5.26 4.49
CA CYS A 49 4.69 5.95 3.54
C CYS A 49 5.31 5.86 2.15
N VAL A 50 4.55 5.36 1.18
CA VAL A 50 5.02 5.22 -0.18
C VAL A 50 4.17 6.12 -1.07
N CYS A 51 4.81 7.05 -1.78
CA CYS A 51 4.11 7.92 -2.70
C CYS A 51 3.85 7.16 -4.00
N VAL A 52 2.57 7.06 -4.38
CA VAL A 52 2.14 6.31 -5.56
C VAL A 52 1.32 7.20 -6.51
N THR A 53 1.54 8.50 -6.45
CA THR A 53 0.82 9.46 -7.27
C THR A 53 0.95 9.10 -8.75
N ALA A 54 -0.20 9.01 -9.43
CA ALA A 54 -0.29 8.66 -10.85
C ALA A 54 0.18 7.26 -11.20
N ASP A 55 0.45 6.40 -10.22
CA ASP A 55 0.85 5.03 -10.48
C ASP A 55 -0.35 4.19 -10.92
N SER A 56 -0.11 3.23 -11.82
CA SER A 56 -1.07 2.18 -12.10
C SER A 56 -1.10 1.21 -10.91
N LYS A 57 -2.09 0.30 -10.90
CA LYS A 57 -2.16 -0.71 -9.83
C LYS A 57 -0.89 -1.56 -9.76
N GLN A 58 -0.34 -1.94 -10.91
CA GLN A 58 0.90 -2.70 -10.95
C GLN A 58 2.08 -1.89 -10.41
N ALA A 59 2.14 -0.62 -10.76
CA ALA A 59 3.20 0.26 -10.27
C ALA A 59 3.09 0.48 -8.77
N ILE A 60 1.87 0.59 -8.24
CA ILE A 60 1.65 0.69 -6.80
C ILE A 60 2.23 -0.53 -6.09
N ALA A 61 1.91 -1.72 -6.57
CA ALA A 61 2.41 -2.95 -5.98
C ALA A 61 3.94 -3.00 -5.99
N LYS A 62 4.55 -2.64 -7.12
CA LYS A 62 6.01 -2.62 -7.23
C LYS A 62 6.65 -1.63 -6.28
N ASP A 63 6.11 -0.42 -6.20
CA ASP A 63 6.69 0.62 -5.36
C ASP A 63 6.56 0.28 -3.87
N VAL A 64 5.42 -0.24 -3.47
CA VAL A 64 5.21 -0.63 -2.07
C VAL A 64 6.13 -1.79 -1.69
N LEU A 65 6.23 -2.81 -2.53
CA LEU A 65 7.10 -3.95 -2.25
C LEU A 65 8.57 -3.53 -2.22
N ARG A 66 8.98 -2.62 -3.09
CA ARG A 66 10.34 -2.09 -3.08
C ARG A 66 10.63 -1.34 -1.79
N GLY A 67 9.65 -0.59 -1.27
CA GLY A 67 9.82 0.16 -0.02
C GLY A 67 9.90 -0.75 1.19
N ILE A 68 9.23 -1.91 1.16
CA ILE A 68 9.24 -2.87 2.26
C ILE A 68 10.50 -3.72 2.21
N TRP A 69 10.92 -4.10 1.05
CA TRP A 69 12.08 -4.95 0.80
C TRP A 69 13.19 -4.19 0.08
#